data_646e96eddac98b74c5056e737ae54199
#
_entry.id   646e96eddac98b74c5056e737ae54199
#
_cell.length_a   1.000
_cell.length_b   1.000
_cell.length_c   1.000
_cell.angle_alpha   90.00
_cell.angle_beta   90.00
_cell.angle_gamma   90.00
#
_symmetry.space_group_name_H-M   'P 1'
#
loop_
_entity.id
_entity.type
_entity.pdbx_description
1 polymer ?
#
loop_
_entity_poly.entity_id
_entity_poly.type
_entity_poly.pdbx_seq_one_letter_code
_entity_poly.pdbx_strand_id
1 'polypeptide(L)'
;VRDDTGKGTAELRLLRAAVEASGEAIVITSAELEEPGPSIEYTNPAFTRMTGYEAHEVIGRTPRLLQGPETERAVLDRMRAALVAGEPFQGEAVNYRKDGSTYTVEWLITPVKDADGYITHWVSAQRDITERRGGEDRQALMVRELHHRVKNTLATVQAVVNATARSSLTVAEFTRAFSGRIGSLARTHALITEDLAQAASFEGLLRAELDPYDERGRLSLDGARVVLPSELAVPVGMALHELTTNALRHGSLADPNGRLQVTWRVEDGPAGRALRWAWSEHDGPPAAHPTREGFGHRLLKKVLASQTGAEVEVDFAPDGLRVSVRIPLPAGPA
;
A
#
# COMPACT_ATOMS: atom_id res chain seq x y z
N VAL A 1 66.92 27.84 7.97
CA VAL A 1 65.53 28.29 8.11
C VAL A 1 64.95 28.50 6.71
N ARG A 2 64.60 27.44 6.04
CA ARG A 2 63.91 27.49 4.74
C ARG A 2 62.80 26.41 4.72
N ASP A 3 61.61 26.77 4.31
CA ASP A 3 60.57 25.90 3.72
C ASP A 3 59.40 25.42 4.59
N ASP A 4 59.08 26.07 5.68
CA ASP A 4 57.86 25.71 6.44
C ASP A 4 56.59 26.47 5.97
N THR A 5 56.78 27.67 5.39
CA THR A 5 55.66 28.49 4.88
C THR A 5 55.05 27.93 3.59
N GLY A 6 55.85 27.25 2.75
CA GLY A 6 55.37 26.64 1.49
C GLY A 6 54.54 25.37 1.72
N LYS A 7 54.93 24.56 2.70
CA LYS A 7 54.21 23.32 3.06
C LYS A 7 52.84 23.64 3.67
N GLY A 8 52.76 24.57 4.63
CA GLY A 8 51.50 24.97 5.25
C GLY A 8 50.52 25.57 4.26
N THR A 9 51.02 26.34 3.25
CA THR A 9 50.13 26.92 2.22
C THR A 9 49.59 25.84 1.26
N ALA A 10 50.40 24.82 0.93
CA ALA A 10 49.96 23.70 0.08
C ALA A 10 48.94 22.81 0.82
N GLU A 11 49.16 22.54 2.09
CA GLU A 11 48.25 21.77 2.95
C GLU A 11 46.92 22.47 3.13
N LEU A 12 46.89 23.76 3.38
CA LEU A 12 45.68 24.58 3.47
C LEU A 12 44.87 24.55 2.15
N ARG A 13 45.53 24.63 0.99
CA ARG A 13 44.90 24.53 -0.31
C ARG A 13 44.26 23.15 -0.52
N LEU A 14 44.94 22.08 -0.12
CA LEU A 14 44.45 20.72 -0.24
C LEU A 14 43.24 20.50 0.65
N LEU A 15 43.26 20.94 1.91
CA LEU A 15 42.16 20.87 2.84
C LEU A 15 40.94 21.65 2.33
N ARG A 16 41.13 22.87 1.82
CA ARG A 16 40.08 23.66 1.21
C ARG A 16 39.46 22.95 0.00
N ALA A 17 40.30 22.45 -0.91
CA ALA A 17 39.84 21.71 -2.06
C ALA A 17 39.03 20.45 -1.68
N ALA A 18 39.44 19.73 -0.61
CA ALA A 18 38.72 18.58 -0.09
C ALA A 18 37.34 18.96 0.45
N VAL A 19 37.24 20.05 1.19
CA VAL A 19 35.93 20.57 1.71
C VAL A 19 35.05 21.06 0.58
N GLU A 20 35.59 21.75 -0.43
CA GLU A 20 34.84 22.22 -1.61
C GLU A 20 34.35 21.07 -2.51
N ALA A 21 35.13 19.98 -2.59
CA ALA A 21 34.74 18.78 -3.36
C ALA A 21 33.82 17.84 -2.60
N SER A 22 33.56 18.07 -1.31
CA SER A 22 32.65 17.24 -0.51
C SER A 22 31.25 17.23 -1.11
N GLY A 23 30.61 16.06 -1.13
CA GLY A 23 29.20 15.92 -1.46
C GLY A 23 28.26 16.38 -0.33
N GLU A 24 28.76 16.48 0.90
CA GLU A 24 28.01 16.95 2.05
C GLU A 24 28.12 18.47 2.20
N ALA A 25 27.06 19.10 2.62
CA ALA A 25 27.06 20.53 2.90
C ALA A 25 27.86 20.80 4.20
N ILE A 26 28.94 21.55 4.08
CA ILE A 26 29.77 21.95 5.22
C ILE A 26 29.47 23.40 5.55
N VAL A 27 29.17 23.64 6.82
CA VAL A 27 28.93 24.99 7.39
C VAL A 27 29.87 25.19 8.58
N ILE A 28 30.56 26.30 8.60
CA ILE A 28 31.38 26.72 9.76
C ILE A 28 30.76 27.97 10.34
N THR A 29 30.52 27.96 11.65
CA THR A 29 29.94 29.11 12.36
C THR A 29 30.88 29.56 13.50
N SER A 30 30.67 30.80 13.94
CA SER A 30 31.29 31.29 15.18
C SER A 30 30.86 30.47 16.40
N ALA A 31 31.52 30.65 17.54
CA ALA A 31 31.26 29.90 18.77
C ALA A 31 30.02 30.41 19.56
N GLU A 32 29.57 31.63 19.32
CA GLU A 32 28.50 32.26 20.08
C GLU A 32 27.20 31.52 19.93
N LEU A 33 26.61 31.11 21.09
CA LEU A 33 25.33 30.40 21.12
C LEU A 33 24.19 31.28 21.63
N GLU A 34 24.51 32.43 22.23
CA GLU A 34 23.52 33.41 22.69
C GLU A 34 22.92 34.19 21.52
N GLU A 35 21.75 34.81 21.75
CA GLU A 35 21.08 35.54 20.67
C GLU A 35 21.95 36.66 20.11
N PRO A 36 21.98 36.80 18.78
CA PRO A 36 21.17 36.15 17.74
C PRO A 36 21.57 34.72 17.42
N GLY A 37 22.60 34.16 18.02
CA GLY A 37 23.14 32.81 17.77
C GLY A 37 24.41 32.83 16.92
N PRO A 38 24.98 31.65 16.61
CA PRO A 38 26.22 31.54 15.85
C PRO A 38 26.05 32.14 14.45
N SER A 39 27.04 32.88 13.98
CA SER A 39 27.07 33.45 12.64
C SER A 39 27.79 32.49 11.68
N ILE A 40 27.24 32.29 10.50
CA ILE A 40 27.86 31.50 9.42
C ILE A 40 29.07 32.27 8.91
N GLU A 41 30.23 31.65 8.94
CA GLU A 41 31.48 32.21 8.44
C GLU A 41 31.95 31.56 7.15
N TYR A 42 31.56 30.30 6.92
CA TYR A 42 31.90 29.57 5.71
C TYR A 42 30.81 28.59 5.34
N THR A 43 30.59 28.43 4.03
CA THR A 43 29.84 27.33 3.43
C THR A 43 30.51 26.82 2.18
N ASN A 44 30.44 25.52 1.94
CA ASN A 44 30.95 24.90 0.70
C ASN A 44 29.89 24.89 -0.42
N PRO A 45 30.29 24.58 -1.68
CA PRO A 45 29.33 24.53 -2.80
C PRO A 45 28.19 23.51 -2.62
N ALA A 46 28.36 22.45 -1.82
CA ALA A 46 27.30 21.49 -1.54
C ALA A 46 26.16 22.13 -0.72
N PHE A 47 26.48 23.08 0.16
CA PHE A 47 25.45 23.83 0.90
C PHE A 47 24.53 24.60 -0.07
N THR A 48 25.09 25.28 -1.06
CA THR A 48 24.30 25.99 -2.08
C THR A 48 23.40 25.03 -2.86
N ARG A 49 23.95 23.89 -3.30
CA ARG A 49 23.15 22.87 -4.00
C ARG A 49 22.01 22.31 -3.15
N MET A 50 22.24 22.12 -1.85
CA MET A 50 21.27 21.56 -0.93
C MET A 50 20.18 22.56 -0.54
N THR A 51 20.54 23.81 -0.26
CA THR A 51 19.62 24.80 0.33
C THR A 51 19.08 25.83 -0.66
N GLY A 52 19.73 25.99 -1.81
CA GLY A 52 19.42 27.04 -2.80
C GLY A 52 19.92 28.44 -2.41
N TYR A 53 20.59 28.58 -1.24
CA TYR A 53 21.19 29.86 -0.84
C TYR A 53 22.63 29.94 -1.33
N GLU A 54 23.01 31.07 -1.88
CA GLU A 54 24.40 31.36 -2.19
C GLU A 54 25.19 31.74 -0.95
N ALA A 55 26.50 31.46 -0.91
CA ALA A 55 27.34 31.74 0.24
C ALA A 55 27.26 33.20 0.71
N HIS A 56 27.27 34.16 -0.24
CA HIS A 56 27.23 35.59 0.08
C HIS A 56 25.89 36.01 0.74
N GLU A 57 24.82 35.23 0.57
CA GLU A 57 23.49 35.54 1.15
C GLU A 57 23.40 35.09 2.61
N VAL A 58 24.24 34.15 3.05
CA VAL A 58 24.15 33.50 4.36
C VAL A 58 25.33 33.82 5.29
N ILE A 59 26.49 34.21 4.76
CA ILE A 59 27.61 34.62 5.57
C ILE A 59 27.21 35.79 6.49
N GLY A 60 27.54 35.70 7.78
CA GLY A 60 27.15 36.65 8.81
C GLY A 60 25.74 36.45 9.36
N ARG A 61 24.93 35.56 8.77
CA ARG A 61 23.59 35.22 9.28
C ARG A 61 23.67 33.96 10.15
N THR A 62 22.63 33.76 10.95
CA THR A 62 22.51 32.55 11.76
C THR A 62 21.90 31.40 10.92
N PRO A 63 22.32 30.11 11.13
CA PRO A 63 21.73 28.94 10.49
C PRO A 63 20.23 28.78 10.75
N ARG A 64 19.66 29.49 11.71
CA ARG A 64 18.21 29.52 11.99
C ARG A 64 17.38 29.95 10.78
N LEU A 65 18.00 30.61 9.78
CA LEU A 65 17.32 30.98 8.53
C LEU A 65 16.76 29.77 7.75
N LEU A 66 17.29 28.57 8.01
CA LEU A 66 16.82 27.31 7.39
C LEU A 66 15.68 26.64 8.20
N GLN A 67 15.35 27.16 9.37
CA GLN A 67 14.30 26.62 10.22
C GLN A 67 12.94 27.24 9.87
N GLY A 68 11.86 26.48 10.13
CA GLY A 68 10.50 26.93 9.88
C GLY A 68 9.47 26.18 10.72
N PRO A 69 8.18 26.31 10.38
CA PRO A 69 7.08 25.76 11.20
C PRO A 69 7.15 24.23 11.43
N GLU A 70 7.67 23.48 10.46
CA GLU A 70 7.79 22.01 10.57
C GLU A 70 9.10 21.54 11.21
N THR A 71 10.00 22.47 11.58
CA THR A 71 11.25 22.10 12.27
C THR A 71 10.96 21.72 13.72
N GLU A 72 11.28 20.48 14.09
CA GLU A 72 10.93 19.94 15.41
C GLU A 72 11.67 20.64 16.55
N ARG A 73 10.95 21.37 17.36
CA ARG A 73 11.49 22.14 18.49
C ARG A 73 12.30 21.27 19.45
N ALA A 74 11.84 20.06 19.74
CA ALA A 74 12.53 19.14 20.64
C ALA A 74 13.92 18.73 20.14
N VAL A 75 14.14 18.64 18.81
CA VAL A 75 15.45 18.38 18.22
C VAL A 75 16.35 19.57 18.39
N LEU A 76 15.86 20.78 18.13
CA LEU A 76 16.62 22.03 18.30
C LEU A 76 17.03 22.25 19.76
N ASP A 77 16.17 21.93 20.72
CA ASP A 77 16.45 22.08 22.15
C ASP A 77 17.55 21.07 22.59
N ARG A 78 17.52 19.81 22.10
CA ARG A 78 18.60 18.84 22.31
C ARG A 78 19.93 19.32 21.68
N MET A 79 19.87 19.83 20.45
CA MET A 79 21.03 20.39 19.77
C MET A 79 21.64 21.52 20.61
N ARG A 80 20.82 22.50 21.04
CA ARG A 80 21.29 23.61 21.88
C ARG A 80 21.95 23.11 23.16
N ALA A 81 21.33 22.13 23.84
CA ALA A 81 21.87 21.58 25.08
C ALA A 81 23.26 20.93 24.87
N ALA A 82 23.45 20.16 23.80
CA ALA A 82 24.74 19.56 23.47
C ALA A 82 25.81 20.63 23.16
N LEU A 83 25.45 21.64 22.35
CA LEU A 83 26.40 22.71 22.00
C LEU A 83 26.80 23.54 23.23
N VAL A 84 25.86 23.83 24.14
CA VAL A 84 26.16 24.53 25.41
C VAL A 84 27.09 23.69 26.28
N ALA A 85 26.96 22.37 26.29
CA ALA A 85 27.87 21.47 27.00
C ALA A 85 29.25 21.32 26.30
N GLY A 86 29.43 21.90 25.11
CA GLY A 86 30.64 21.76 24.32
C GLY A 86 30.83 20.38 23.69
N GLU A 87 29.72 19.65 23.54
CA GLU A 87 29.66 18.29 23.02
C GLU A 87 29.23 18.27 21.54
N PRO A 88 29.68 17.28 20.75
CA PRO A 88 29.16 17.06 19.40
C PRO A 88 27.66 16.76 19.43
N PHE A 89 26.95 17.17 18.37
CA PHE A 89 25.54 16.85 18.19
C PHE A 89 25.33 16.10 16.87
N GLN A 90 24.53 15.04 16.92
CA GLN A 90 23.99 14.37 15.74
C GLN A 90 22.45 14.29 15.87
N GLY A 91 21.77 14.61 14.77
CA GLY A 91 20.32 14.57 14.74
C GLY A 91 19.76 14.85 13.35
N GLU A 92 18.45 14.70 13.25
CA GLU A 92 17.71 14.93 12.02
C GLU A 92 16.55 15.89 12.33
N ALA A 93 16.18 16.76 11.40
CA ALA A 93 14.97 17.57 11.44
C ALA A 93 14.58 18.07 10.05
N VAL A 94 13.37 18.64 9.96
CA VAL A 94 12.91 19.32 8.75
C VAL A 94 13.47 20.74 8.69
N ASN A 95 14.12 21.08 7.57
CA ASN A 95 14.56 22.41 7.23
C ASN A 95 13.89 22.92 5.94
N TYR A 96 14.07 24.20 5.65
CA TYR A 96 13.49 24.90 4.51
C TYR A 96 14.57 25.41 3.57
N ARG A 97 14.38 25.19 2.28
CA ARG A 97 15.21 25.78 1.24
C ARG A 97 14.79 27.23 0.96
N LYS A 98 15.60 27.91 0.16
CA LYS A 98 15.33 29.30 -0.28
C LYS A 98 13.99 29.45 -1.03
N ASP A 99 13.57 28.44 -1.78
CA ASP A 99 12.31 28.40 -2.52
C ASP A 99 11.08 28.07 -1.65
N GLY A 100 11.27 27.82 -0.36
CA GLY A 100 10.23 27.45 0.59
C GLY A 100 9.91 25.94 0.64
N SER A 101 10.53 25.12 -0.21
CA SER A 101 10.39 23.67 -0.13
C SER A 101 11.08 23.13 1.13
N THR A 102 10.55 22.03 1.69
CA THR A 102 11.11 21.36 2.85
C THR A 102 12.09 20.25 2.45
N TYR A 103 13.03 19.96 3.33
CA TYR A 103 13.92 18.80 3.23
C TYR A 103 14.28 18.28 4.62
N THR A 104 14.52 17.00 4.74
CA THR A 104 15.01 16.41 5.98
C THR A 104 16.53 16.44 5.97
N VAL A 105 17.09 17.20 6.91
CA VAL A 105 18.55 17.29 7.11
C VAL A 105 18.99 16.36 8.21
N GLU A 106 20.10 15.67 7.98
CA GLU A 106 20.90 15.01 9.02
C GLU A 106 22.11 15.88 9.31
N TRP A 107 22.34 16.22 10.59
CA TRP A 107 23.47 17.01 11.05
C TRP A 107 24.45 16.18 11.86
N LEU A 108 25.73 16.45 11.62
CA LEU A 108 26.82 16.17 12.55
C LEU A 108 27.52 17.49 12.83
N ILE A 109 27.36 18.01 14.05
CA ILE A 109 27.95 19.27 14.48
C ILE A 109 29.05 18.97 15.49
N THR A 110 30.24 19.50 15.25
CA THR A 110 31.41 19.25 16.09
C THR A 110 32.10 20.58 16.47
N PRO A 111 32.58 20.72 17.73
CA PRO A 111 33.36 21.90 18.14
C PRO A 111 34.76 21.89 17.57
N VAL A 112 35.23 23.05 17.15
CA VAL A 112 36.65 23.31 16.88
C VAL A 112 37.20 24.05 18.08
N LYS A 113 38.31 23.54 18.67
CA LYS A 113 38.94 24.09 19.86
C LYS A 113 40.32 24.64 19.53
N ASP A 114 40.70 25.70 20.21
CA ASP A 114 42.05 26.22 20.18
C ASP A 114 43.00 25.39 21.05
N ALA A 115 44.30 25.84 21.14
CA ALA A 115 45.33 25.16 21.92
C ALA A 115 45.04 25.15 23.43
N ASP A 116 44.25 26.07 23.92
CA ASP A 116 43.84 26.19 25.33
C ASP A 116 42.55 25.44 25.65
N GLY A 117 41.95 24.83 24.63
CA GLY A 117 40.74 24.02 24.75
C GLY A 117 39.40 24.80 24.65
N TYR A 118 39.47 26.11 24.37
CA TYR A 118 38.29 26.92 24.15
C TYR A 118 37.70 26.68 22.77
N ILE A 119 36.36 26.61 22.71
CA ILE A 119 35.64 26.45 21.43
C ILE A 119 35.71 27.77 20.66
N THR A 120 36.26 27.74 19.47
CA THR A 120 36.36 28.89 18.57
C THR A 120 35.30 28.88 17.47
N HIS A 121 34.93 27.70 17.00
CA HIS A 121 33.95 27.53 15.91
C HIS A 121 33.16 26.24 16.08
N TRP A 122 32.07 26.14 15.36
CA TRP A 122 31.36 24.89 15.14
C TRP A 122 31.43 24.51 13.66
N VAL A 123 31.76 23.26 13.37
CA VAL A 123 31.70 22.69 12.02
C VAL A 123 30.50 21.76 11.96
N SER A 124 29.62 22.03 11.03
CA SER A 124 28.46 21.20 10.74
C SER A 124 28.61 20.51 9.37
N ALA A 125 28.62 19.20 9.35
CA ALA A 125 28.40 18.41 8.14
C ALA A 125 26.91 18.10 8.06
N GLN A 126 26.31 18.37 6.91
CA GLN A 126 24.87 18.27 6.70
C GLN A 126 24.58 17.45 5.44
N ARG A 127 23.63 16.54 5.54
CA ARG A 127 23.17 15.70 4.43
C ARG A 127 21.65 15.82 4.26
N ASP A 128 21.20 16.01 3.05
CA ASP A 128 19.80 15.87 2.70
C ASP A 128 19.45 14.36 2.62
N ILE A 129 18.55 13.93 3.49
CA ILE A 129 18.08 12.53 3.57
C ILE A 129 16.63 12.37 3.15
N THR A 130 16.05 13.38 2.49
CA THR A 130 14.62 13.40 2.11
C THR A 130 14.26 12.20 1.24
N GLU A 131 15.04 11.90 0.21
CA GLU A 131 14.80 10.75 -0.67
C GLU A 131 14.94 9.42 0.07
N ARG A 132 15.96 9.30 0.95
CA ARG A 132 16.18 8.10 1.76
C ARG A 132 14.97 7.85 2.68
N ARG A 133 14.53 8.87 3.42
CA ARG A 133 13.36 8.78 4.31
C ARG A 133 12.07 8.47 3.55
N GLY A 134 11.83 9.16 2.43
CA GLY A 134 10.68 8.88 1.59
C GLY A 134 10.68 7.47 0.99
N GLY A 135 11.84 6.86 0.77
CA GLY A 135 11.99 5.45 0.38
C GLY A 135 11.65 4.50 1.52
N GLU A 136 12.20 4.73 2.71
CA GLU A 136 11.95 3.95 3.93
C GLU A 136 10.46 3.98 4.32
N ASP A 137 9.83 5.16 4.28
CA ASP A 137 8.41 5.34 4.59
C ASP A 137 7.51 4.60 3.59
N ARG A 138 7.82 4.68 2.28
CA ARG A 138 7.10 3.91 1.25
C ARG A 138 7.24 2.41 1.45
N GLN A 139 8.44 1.93 1.78
CA GLN A 139 8.68 0.53 2.07
C GLN A 139 7.92 0.07 3.31
N ALA A 140 7.93 0.85 4.39
CA ALA A 140 7.18 0.57 5.61
C ALA A 140 5.67 0.52 5.36
N LEU A 141 5.14 1.43 4.52
CA LEU A 141 3.74 1.43 4.11
C LEU A 141 3.38 0.17 3.31
N MET A 142 4.22 -0.21 2.33
CA MET A 142 4.02 -1.44 1.53
C MET A 142 4.04 -2.70 2.40
N VAL A 143 4.97 -2.80 3.35
CA VAL A 143 5.03 -3.94 4.29
C VAL A 143 3.78 -4.00 5.15
N ARG A 144 3.29 -2.86 5.65
CA ARG A 144 2.06 -2.80 6.46
C ARG A 144 0.84 -3.23 5.63
N GLU A 145 0.75 -2.78 4.38
CA GLU A 145 -0.33 -3.18 3.49
C GLU A 145 -0.28 -4.68 3.15
N LEU A 146 0.91 -5.23 2.87
CA LEU A 146 1.10 -6.67 2.70
C LEU A 146 0.65 -7.47 3.92
N HIS A 147 1.05 -7.06 5.13
CA HIS A 147 0.61 -7.72 6.36
C HIS A 147 -0.92 -7.69 6.52
N HIS A 148 -1.56 -6.57 6.20
CA HIS A 148 -3.02 -6.45 6.25
C HIS A 148 -3.68 -7.42 5.26
N ARG A 149 -3.17 -7.55 4.04
CA ARG A 149 -3.67 -8.49 3.02
C ARG A 149 -3.49 -9.94 3.42
N VAL A 150 -2.30 -10.31 3.91
CA VAL A 150 -2.03 -11.68 4.41
C VAL A 150 -3.01 -12.02 5.53
N LYS A 151 -3.24 -11.12 6.48
CA LYS A 151 -4.21 -11.31 7.57
C LYS A 151 -5.63 -11.53 7.04
N ASN A 152 -6.07 -10.76 6.04
CA ASN A 152 -7.39 -10.90 5.43
C ASN A 152 -7.53 -12.23 4.69
N THR A 153 -6.52 -12.63 3.92
CA THR A 153 -6.50 -13.93 3.23
C THR A 153 -6.57 -15.09 4.22
N LEU A 154 -5.79 -15.06 5.31
CA LEU A 154 -5.83 -16.09 6.35
C LEU A 154 -7.18 -16.15 7.06
N ALA A 155 -7.81 -15.01 7.33
CA ALA A 155 -9.16 -14.96 7.89
C ALA A 155 -10.20 -15.60 6.95
N THR A 156 -10.09 -15.34 5.66
CA THR A 156 -10.94 -15.98 4.62
C THR A 156 -10.72 -17.50 4.59
N VAL A 157 -9.46 -17.96 4.57
CA VAL A 157 -9.15 -19.40 4.64
C VAL A 157 -9.74 -20.03 5.88
N GLN A 158 -9.61 -19.39 7.04
CA GLN A 158 -10.16 -19.90 8.30
C GLN A 158 -11.70 -19.96 8.27
N ALA A 159 -12.36 -18.98 7.67
CA ALA A 159 -13.79 -19.00 7.47
C ALA A 159 -14.22 -20.15 6.56
N VAL A 160 -13.49 -20.42 5.47
CA VAL A 160 -13.70 -21.55 4.56
C VAL A 160 -13.54 -22.88 5.27
N VAL A 161 -12.45 -23.07 6.05
CA VAL A 161 -12.24 -24.29 6.88
C VAL A 161 -13.42 -24.53 7.80
N ASN A 162 -13.76 -23.53 8.62
CA ASN A 162 -14.82 -23.64 9.62
C ASN A 162 -16.18 -23.92 9.00
N ALA A 163 -16.48 -23.30 7.87
CA ALA A 163 -17.74 -23.47 7.18
C ALA A 163 -17.83 -24.83 6.47
N THR A 164 -16.72 -25.29 5.88
CA THR A 164 -16.63 -26.62 5.25
C THR A 164 -16.75 -27.72 6.28
N ALA A 165 -16.08 -27.60 7.42
CA ALA A 165 -16.17 -28.58 8.51
C ALA A 165 -17.59 -28.75 9.06
N ARG A 166 -18.36 -27.65 9.14
CA ARG A 166 -19.78 -27.71 9.59
C ARG A 166 -20.74 -28.34 8.58
N SER A 167 -20.38 -28.34 7.29
CA SER A 167 -21.25 -28.85 6.21
C SER A 167 -20.88 -30.26 5.71
N SER A 168 -19.70 -30.77 6.09
CA SER A 168 -19.20 -32.09 5.67
C SER A 168 -19.45 -33.13 6.77
N LEU A 169 -19.91 -34.30 6.38
CA LEU A 169 -20.17 -35.42 7.30
C LEU A 169 -18.98 -36.37 7.40
N THR A 170 -18.13 -36.39 6.36
CA THR A 170 -16.96 -37.27 6.29
C THR A 170 -15.70 -36.47 5.96
N VAL A 171 -14.53 -37.02 6.30
CA VAL A 171 -13.22 -36.43 5.95
C VAL A 171 -13.07 -36.33 4.43
N ALA A 172 -13.54 -37.31 3.66
CA ALA A 172 -13.47 -37.29 2.20
C ALA A 172 -14.30 -36.16 1.58
N GLU A 173 -15.50 -35.91 2.10
CA GLU A 173 -16.35 -34.78 1.70
C GLU A 173 -15.69 -33.45 2.05
N PHE A 174 -15.16 -33.34 3.27
CA PHE A 174 -14.43 -32.15 3.72
C PHE A 174 -13.26 -31.86 2.80
N THR A 175 -12.39 -32.83 2.55
CA THR A 175 -11.18 -32.66 1.72
C THR A 175 -11.56 -32.19 0.31
N ARG A 176 -12.55 -32.82 -0.32
CA ARG A 176 -12.99 -32.47 -1.67
C ARG A 176 -13.57 -31.05 -1.72
N ALA A 177 -14.46 -30.72 -0.80
CA ALA A 177 -15.09 -29.39 -0.76
C ALA A 177 -14.08 -28.29 -0.41
N PHE A 178 -13.18 -28.55 0.56
CA PHE A 178 -12.15 -27.62 0.97
C PHE A 178 -11.14 -27.37 -0.16
N SER A 179 -10.65 -28.43 -0.82
CA SER A 179 -9.71 -28.28 -1.96
C SER A 179 -10.31 -27.48 -3.10
N GLY A 180 -11.61 -27.71 -3.42
CA GLY A 180 -12.30 -26.94 -4.46
C GLY A 180 -12.37 -25.44 -4.13
N ARG A 181 -12.76 -25.11 -2.89
CA ARG A 181 -12.86 -23.73 -2.40
C ARG A 181 -11.53 -22.99 -2.36
N ILE A 182 -10.48 -23.67 -1.88
CA ILE A 182 -9.12 -23.10 -1.88
C ILE A 182 -8.60 -22.91 -3.30
N GLY A 183 -8.90 -23.84 -4.20
CA GLY A 183 -8.57 -23.71 -5.63
C GLY A 183 -9.24 -22.51 -6.27
N SER A 184 -10.53 -22.28 -6.01
CA SER A 184 -11.26 -21.09 -6.46
C SER A 184 -10.67 -19.81 -5.88
N LEU A 185 -10.39 -19.77 -4.58
CA LEU A 185 -9.74 -18.64 -3.92
C LEU A 185 -8.39 -18.31 -4.56
N ALA A 186 -7.57 -19.33 -4.86
CA ALA A 186 -6.28 -19.15 -5.52
C ALA A 186 -6.42 -18.59 -6.94
N ARG A 187 -7.38 -19.10 -7.74
CA ARG A 187 -7.67 -18.56 -9.09
C ARG A 187 -8.13 -17.10 -9.02
N THR A 188 -9.02 -16.77 -8.11
CA THR A 188 -9.47 -15.38 -7.88
C THR A 188 -8.29 -14.46 -7.52
N HIS A 189 -7.41 -14.92 -6.63
CA HIS A 189 -6.20 -14.14 -6.29
C HIS A 189 -5.24 -13.96 -7.46
N ALA A 190 -5.08 -14.98 -8.33
CA ALA A 190 -4.26 -14.87 -9.55
C ALA A 190 -4.80 -13.75 -10.47
N LEU A 191 -6.12 -13.74 -10.71
CA LEU A 191 -6.77 -12.70 -11.53
C LEU A 191 -6.60 -11.29 -10.96
N ILE A 192 -6.60 -11.14 -9.62
CA ILE A 192 -6.40 -9.85 -8.96
C ILE A 192 -4.94 -9.38 -9.08
N THR A 193 -3.96 -10.29 -9.00
CA THR A 193 -2.53 -9.95 -9.03
C THR A 193 -1.99 -9.67 -10.43
N GLU A 194 -2.63 -10.15 -11.47
CA GLU A 194 -2.28 -9.86 -12.87
C GLU A 194 -2.62 -8.41 -13.26
N ASP A 195 -3.55 -7.75 -12.55
CA ASP A 195 -3.90 -6.35 -12.78
C ASP A 195 -3.15 -5.42 -11.81
N LEU A 196 -2.44 -4.43 -12.35
CA LEU A 196 -1.78 -3.37 -11.57
C LEU A 196 -2.76 -2.60 -10.66
N ALA A 197 -4.03 -2.52 -11.04
CA ALA A 197 -5.10 -1.92 -10.24
C ALA A 197 -5.59 -2.83 -9.11
N GLN A 198 -5.07 -4.07 -8.98
CA GLN A 198 -5.46 -5.05 -7.98
C GLN A 198 -6.96 -5.34 -7.97
N ALA A 199 -7.50 -5.54 -9.15
CA ALA A 199 -8.90 -5.76 -9.40
C ALA A 199 -9.07 -6.94 -10.36
N ALA A 200 -10.24 -7.56 -10.35
CA ALA A 200 -10.56 -8.65 -11.29
C ALA A 200 -11.81 -8.30 -12.10
N SER A 201 -11.84 -8.64 -13.39
CA SER A 201 -13.06 -8.49 -14.16
C SER A 201 -14.11 -9.51 -13.73
N PHE A 202 -15.38 -9.09 -13.62
CA PHE A 202 -16.47 -10.00 -13.26
C PHE A 202 -16.62 -11.13 -14.29
N GLU A 203 -16.48 -10.84 -15.57
CA GLU A 203 -16.45 -11.85 -16.63
C GLU A 203 -15.28 -12.83 -16.46
N GLY A 204 -14.07 -12.34 -16.10
CA GLY A 204 -12.90 -13.19 -15.83
C GLY A 204 -13.14 -14.16 -14.68
N LEU A 205 -13.81 -13.71 -13.60
CA LEU A 205 -14.21 -14.59 -12.49
C LEU A 205 -15.23 -15.67 -12.94
N LEU A 206 -16.22 -15.29 -13.74
CA LEU A 206 -17.19 -16.24 -14.31
C LEU A 206 -16.50 -17.28 -15.18
N ARG A 207 -15.64 -16.84 -16.11
CA ARG A 207 -14.92 -17.76 -17.02
C ARG A 207 -13.99 -18.69 -16.26
N ALA A 208 -13.26 -18.21 -15.27
CA ALA A 208 -12.36 -19.03 -14.45
C ALA A 208 -13.08 -20.18 -13.72
N GLU A 209 -14.37 -20.01 -13.39
CA GLU A 209 -15.19 -21.05 -12.74
C GLU A 209 -16.00 -21.91 -13.73
N LEU A 210 -16.41 -21.38 -14.88
CA LEU A 210 -17.37 -22.02 -15.77
C LEU A 210 -16.75 -22.63 -17.04
N ASP A 211 -15.71 -21.98 -17.64
CA ASP A 211 -15.12 -22.45 -18.90
C ASP A 211 -14.65 -23.92 -18.86
N PRO A 212 -14.13 -24.46 -17.72
CA PRO A 212 -13.74 -25.87 -17.65
C PRO A 212 -14.89 -26.86 -17.90
N TYR A 213 -16.14 -26.39 -17.85
CA TYR A 213 -17.37 -27.21 -17.96
C TYR A 213 -18.21 -26.91 -19.20
N ASP A 214 -17.71 -25.98 -20.06
CA ASP A 214 -18.42 -25.58 -21.30
C ASP A 214 -18.06 -26.48 -22.51
N GLU A 215 -18.17 -27.77 -22.35
CA GLU A 215 -17.81 -28.73 -23.41
C GLU A 215 -18.71 -28.67 -24.66
N ARG A 216 -19.89 -28.02 -24.57
CA ARG A 216 -20.94 -28.07 -25.62
C ARG A 216 -21.60 -26.75 -25.94
N GLY A 217 -21.02 -25.62 -25.52
CA GLY A 217 -21.65 -24.31 -25.68
C GLY A 217 -22.95 -24.15 -24.88
N ARG A 218 -23.01 -24.72 -23.66
CA ARG A 218 -24.18 -24.69 -22.78
C ARG A 218 -24.22 -23.44 -21.90
N LEU A 219 -23.15 -22.65 -21.95
CA LEU A 219 -23.02 -21.44 -21.13
C LEU A 219 -23.34 -20.21 -21.98
N SER A 220 -24.20 -19.36 -21.46
CA SER A 220 -24.49 -18.04 -22.03
C SER A 220 -24.08 -16.98 -21.01
N LEU A 221 -23.01 -16.24 -21.31
CA LEU A 221 -22.47 -15.15 -20.48
C LEU A 221 -22.67 -13.85 -21.24
N ASP A 222 -23.47 -12.93 -20.69
CA ASP A 222 -23.78 -11.66 -21.34
C ASP A 222 -23.79 -10.51 -20.33
N GLY A 223 -23.01 -9.46 -20.60
CA GLY A 223 -23.00 -8.27 -19.76
C GLY A 223 -21.88 -7.28 -20.09
N ALA A 224 -21.97 -6.13 -19.47
CA ALA A 224 -21.02 -5.05 -19.64
C ALA A 224 -19.66 -5.36 -18.93
N ARG A 225 -18.58 -4.75 -19.41
CA ARG A 225 -17.26 -4.85 -18.72
C ARG A 225 -17.35 -4.20 -17.34
N VAL A 226 -17.13 -5.01 -16.31
CA VAL A 226 -17.13 -4.58 -14.90
C VAL A 226 -15.87 -5.10 -14.23
N VAL A 227 -15.19 -4.22 -13.51
CA VAL A 227 -14.00 -4.54 -12.73
C VAL A 227 -14.34 -4.43 -11.25
N LEU A 228 -14.01 -5.46 -10.49
CA LEU A 228 -14.26 -5.55 -9.05
C LEU A 228 -12.95 -5.40 -8.28
N PRO A 229 -12.88 -4.51 -7.30
CA PRO A 229 -11.73 -4.45 -6.38
C PRO A 229 -11.62 -5.75 -5.58
N SER A 230 -10.45 -6.02 -5.03
CA SER A 230 -10.14 -7.29 -4.34
C SER A 230 -11.12 -7.66 -3.23
N GLU A 231 -11.64 -6.65 -2.51
CA GLU A 231 -12.62 -6.81 -1.43
C GLU A 231 -13.95 -7.40 -1.91
N LEU A 232 -14.33 -7.12 -3.16
CA LEU A 232 -15.52 -7.66 -3.80
C LEU A 232 -15.23 -8.92 -4.63
N ALA A 233 -14.08 -8.98 -5.30
CA ALA A 233 -13.71 -10.07 -6.19
C ALA A 233 -13.63 -11.42 -5.45
N VAL A 234 -13.05 -11.44 -4.25
CA VAL A 234 -12.89 -12.67 -3.46
C VAL A 234 -14.23 -13.27 -3.01
N PRO A 235 -15.14 -12.54 -2.33
CA PRO A 235 -16.44 -13.09 -1.96
C PRO A 235 -17.30 -13.44 -3.17
N VAL A 236 -17.22 -12.68 -4.27
CA VAL A 236 -17.93 -12.99 -5.51
C VAL A 236 -17.39 -14.26 -6.15
N GLY A 237 -16.07 -14.43 -6.31
CA GLY A 237 -15.46 -15.65 -6.85
C GLY A 237 -15.86 -16.90 -6.06
N MET A 238 -15.87 -16.82 -4.72
CA MET A 238 -16.35 -17.90 -3.88
C MET A 238 -17.84 -18.20 -4.08
N ALA A 239 -18.68 -17.17 -4.26
CA ALA A 239 -20.11 -17.35 -4.53
C ALA A 239 -20.34 -18.02 -5.90
N LEU A 240 -19.59 -17.61 -6.92
CA LEU A 240 -19.63 -18.22 -8.24
C LEU A 240 -19.17 -19.70 -8.19
N HIS A 241 -18.12 -20.01 -7.45
CA HIS A 241 -17.68 -21.40 -7.23
C HIS A 241 -18.77 -22.28 -6.62
N GLU A 242 -19.48 -21.80 -5.59
CA GLU A 242 -20.56 -22.56 -4.97
C GLU A 242 -21.74 -22.76 -5.93
N LEU A 243 -22.12 -21.72 -6.69
CA LEU A 243 -23.17 -21.84 -7.71
C LEU A 243 -22.77 -22.84 -8.79
N THR A 244 -21.55 -22.75 -9.32
CA THR A 244 -21.01 -23.68 -10.32
C THR A 244 -21.03 -25.13 -9.80
N THR A 245 -20.54 -25.33 -8.57
CA THR A 245 -20.50 -26.67 -7.95
C THR A 245 -21.92 -27.22 -7.73
N ASN A 246 -22.88 -26.37 -7.36
CA ASN A 246 -24.26 -26.76 -7.19
C ASN A 246 -24.91 -27.13 -8.55
N ALA A 247 -24.68 -26.33 -9.59
CA ALA A 247 -25.17 -26.61 -10.94
C ALA A 247 -24.63 -27.94 -11.48
N LEU A 248 -23.36 -28.26 -11.23
CA LEU A 248 -22.74 -29.53 -11.61
C LEU A 248 -23.24 -30.73 -10.84
N ARG A 249 -23.65 -30.57 -9.59
CA ARG A 249 -24.08 -31.70 -8.74
C ARG A 249 -25.57 -31.94 -8.74
N HIS A 250 -26.34 -30.88 -8.80
CA HIS A 250 -27.76 -30.90 -8.51
C HIS A 250 -28.59 -30.09 -9.49
N GLY A 251 -27.97 -29.25 -10.33
CA GLY A 251 -28.63 -28.29 -11.21
C GLY A 251 -28.45 -28.63 -12.69
N SER A 252 -28.59 -27.61 -13.52
CA SER A 252 -28.62 -27.75 -14.98
C SER A 252 -27.35 -28.41 -15.58
N LEU A 253 -26.18 -28.13 -15.04
CA LEU A 253 -24.93 -28.68 -15.56
C LEU A 253 -24.74 -30.18 -15.23
N ALA A 254 -25.57 -30.75 -14.35
CA ALA A 254 -25.62 -32.22 -14.12
C ALA A 254 -26.27 -32.99 -15.28
N ASP A 255 -27.13 -32.32 -16.06
CA ASP A 255 -27.78 -32.89 -17.22
C ASP A 255 -27.07 -32.55 -18.52
N PRO A 256 -26.88 -33.48 -19.48
CA PRO A 256 -26.25 -33.18 -20.75
C PRO A 256 -26.94 -32.11 -21.62
N ASN A 257 -28.23 -31.91 -21.44
CA ASN A 257 -29.06 -30.96 -22.18
C ASN A 257 -29.25 -29.64 -21.39
N GLY A 258 -28.87 -29.63 -20.11
CA GLY A 258 -29.01 -28.49 -19.24
C GLY A 258 -28.20 -27.28 -19.68
N ARG A 259 -28.70 -26.10 -19.47
CA ARG A 259 -28.14 -24.83 -19.89
C ARG A 259 -28.01 -23.89 -18.70
N LEU A 260 -27.00 -23.04 -18.74
CA LEU A 260 -26.77 -22.00 -17.76
C LEU A 260 -26.65 -20.64 -18.45
N GLN A 261 -27.44 -19.69 -18.01
CA GLN A 261 -27.34 -18.31 -18.43
C GLN A 261 -26.94 -17.41 -17.26
N VAL A 262 -25.92 -16.57 -17.47
CA VAL A 262 -25.54 -15.52 -16.53
C VAL A 262 -25.54 -14.18 -17.25
N THR A 263 -26.33 -13.25 -16.75
CA THR A 263 -26.42 -11.88 -17.28
C THR A 263 -26.04 -10.88 -16.19
N TRP A 264 -25.37 -9.79 -16.58
CA TRP A 264 -25.02 -8.74 -15.60
C TRP A 264 -24.99 -7.36 -16.23
N ARG A 265 -25.21 -6.35 -15.37
CA ARG A 265 -25.15 -4.94 -15.75
C ARG A 265 -24.76 -4.09 -14.56
N VAL A 266 -24.27 -2.89 -14.84
CA VAL A 266 -24.12 -1.84 -13.83
C VAL A 266 -25.37 -0.98 -13.83
N GLU A 267 -25.92 -0.74 -12.65
CA GLU A 267 -27.07 0.14 -12.44
C GLU A 267 -26.60 1.38 -11.66
N ASP A 268 -27.01 2.55 -12.14
CA ASP A 268 -26.84 3.81 -11.40
C ASP A 268 -28.14 4.10 -10.65
N GLY A 269 -28.04 4.32 -9.34
CA GLY A 269 -29.20 4.57 -8.49
C GLY A 269 -28.95 5.64 -7.44
N PRO A 270 -29.97 6.04 -6.68
CA PRO A 270 -29.84 7.06 -5.63
C PRO A 270 -28.81 6.72 -4.55
N ALA A 271 -28.53 5.43 -4.35
CA ALA A 271 -27.56 4.90 -3.40
C ALA A 271 -26.16 4.67 -4.04
N GLY A 272 -25.92 5.17 -5.26
CA GLY A 272 -24.67 4.97 -6.01
C GLY A 272 -24.74 3.85 -7.04
N ARG A 273 -23.59 3.49 -7.60
CA ARG A 273 -23.44 2.44 -8.61
C ARG A 273 -23.54 1.07 -7.96
N ALA A 274 -24.15 0.12 -8.67
CA ALA A 274 -24.23 -1.26 -8.22
C ALA A 274 -24.05 -2.23 -9.41
N LEU A 275 -23.37 -3.35 -9.18
CA LEU A 275 -23.40 -4.50 -10.08
C LEU A 275 -24.65 -5.32 -9.77
N ARG A 276 -25.49 -5.52 -10.78
CA ARG A 276 -26.57 -6.50 -10.72
C ARG A 276 -26.28 -7.65 -11.66
N TRP A 277 -26.36 -8.89 -11.17
CA TRP A 277 -26.21 -10.08 -11.99
C TRP A 277 -27.26 -11.12 -11.66
N ALA A 278 -27.62 -11.91 -12.66
CA ALA A 278 -28.61 -12.97 -12.57
C ALA A 278 -27.99 -14.27 -13.10
N TRP A 279 -28.15 -15.33 -12.31
CA TRP A 279 -27.82 -16.71 -12.63
C TRP A 279 -29.10 -17.48 -12.89
N SER A 280 -29.23 -18.12 -14.03
CA SER A 280 -30.45 -18.84 -14.41
C SER A 280 -30.11 -20.20 -14.98
N GLU A 281 -30.59 -21.25 -14.36
CA GLU A 281 -30.43 -22.64 -14.80
C GLU A 281 -31.68 -23.07 -15.55
N HIS A 282 -31.51 -23.81 -16.64
CA HIS A 282 -32.58 -24.29 -17.53
C HIS A 282 -32.34 -25.72 -17.96
N ASP A 283 -33.40 -26.45 -18.31
CA ASP A 283 -33.34 -27.78 -18.91
C ASP A 283 -32.57 -28.82 -18.04
N GLY A 284 -32.52 -28.59 -16.74
CA GLY A 284 -31.90 -29.48 -15.75
C GLY A 284 -32.92 -30.15 -14.84
N PRO A 285 -32.45 -30.86 -13.81
CA PRO A 285 -33.34 -31.41 -12.78
C PRO A 285 -34.12 -30.30 -12.09
N PRO A 286 -35.41 -30.57 -11.67
CA PRO A 286 -36.19 -29.60 -10.93
C PRO A 286 -35.48 -29.11 -9.68
N ALA A 287 -35.45 -27.78 -9.49
CA ALA A 287 -34.81 -27.19 -8.33
C ALA A 287 -35.66 -27.45 -7.09
N ALA A 288 -35.16 -28.24 -6.16
CA ALA A 288 -35.83 -28.52 -4.89
C ALA A 288 -35.26 -27.63 -3.76
N HIS A 289 -36.12 -27.16 -2.89
CA HIS A 289 -35.69 -26.48 -1.68
C HIS A 289 -34.81 -27.43 -0.86
N PRO A 290 -33.58 -27.02 -0.50
CA PRO A 290 -32.71 -27.87 0.28
C PRO A 290 -33.29 -28.11 1.69
N THR A 291 -33.34 -29.37 2.10
CA THR A 291 -33.83 -29.78 3.43
C THR A 291 -32.89 -29.33 4.56
N ARG A 292 -31.64 -28.99 4.23
CA ARG A 292 -30.62 -28.39 5.12
C ARG A 292 -29.96 -27.21 4.44
N GLU A 293 -29.84 -26.11 5.16
CA GLU A 293 -29.01 -24.98 4.67
C GLU A 293 -27.58 -25.42 4.44
N GLY A 294 -27.24 -25.68 3.18
CA GLY A 294 -25.88 -25.95 2.74
C GLY A 294 -24.96 -24.73 2.86
N PHE A 295 -23.67 -24.95 2.68
CA PHE A 295 -22.69 -23.87 2.71
C PHE A 295 -22.95 -22.81 1.65
N GLY A 296 -23.29 -23.21 0.42
CA GLY A 296 -23.56 -22.27 -0.68
C GLY A 296 -24.68 -21.28 -0.38
N HIS A 297 -25.80 -21.74 0.20
CA HIS A 297 -26.90 -20.86 0.57
C HIS A 297 -26.49 -19.86 1.69
N ARG A 298 -25.70 -20.32 2.67
CA ARG A 298 -25.14 -19.49 3.73
C ARG A 298 -24.12 -18.49 3.22
N LEU A 299 -23.26 -18.92 2.27
CA LEU A 299 -22.28 -18.06 1.63
C LEU A 299 -22.97 -16.91 0.88
N LEU A 300 -23.93 -17.25 0.04
CA LEU A 300 -24.67 -16.25 -0.74
C LEU A 300 -25.43 -15.28 0.17
N LYS A 301 -26.25 -15.77 1.08
CA LYS A 301 -27.13 -14.92 1.92
C LYS A 301 -26.44 -14.24 3.10
N LYS A 302 -25.41 -14.86 3.69
CA LYS A 302 -24.77 -14.32 4.91
C LYS A 302 -23.40 -13.73 4.64
N VAL A 303 -22.52 -14.44 3.93
CA VAL A 303 -21.13 -13.99 3.76
C VAL A 303 -21.08 -12.89 2.70
N LEU A 304 -21.65 -13.13 1.52
CA LEU A 304 -21.67 -12.12 0.47
C LEU A 304 -22.39 -10.85 0.93
N ALA A 305 -23.60 -10.97 1.51
CA ALA A 305 -24.35 -9.83 2.00
C ALA A 305 -23.61 -9.07 3.12
N SER A 306 -23.01 -9.77 4.11
CA SER A 306 -22.35 -9.11 5.24
C SER A 306 -21.01 -8.46 4.88
N GLN A 307 -20.28 -9.00 3.90
CA GLN A 307 -18.97 -8.49 3.51
C GLN A 307 -19.05 -7.41 2.43
N THR A 308 -20.06 -7.46 1.56
CA THR A 308 -20.16 -6.56 0.40
C THR A 308 -21.39 -5.66 0.43
N GLY A 309 -22.29 -5.83 1.40
CA GLY A 309 -23.60 -5.15 1.39
C GLY A 309 -24.53 -5.63 0.29
N ALA A 310 -24.30 -6.83 -0.25
CA ALA A 310 -25.09 -7.37 -1.34
C ALA A 310 -26.52 -7.75 -0.91
N GLU A 311 -27.47 -7.50 -1.80
CA GLU A 311 -28.83 -8.04 -1.75
C GLU A 311 -28.87 -9.32 -2.60
N VAL A 312 -29.35 -10.43 -2.03
CA VAL A 312 -29.37 -11.75 -2.69
C VAL A 312 -30.73 -12.36 -2.61
N GLU A 313 -31.29 -12.65 -3.77
CA GLU A 313 -32.57 -13.37 -3.94
C GLU A 313 -32.28 -14.73 -4.59
N VAL A 314 -32.87 -15.79 -4.04
CA VAL A 314 -32.70 -17.17 -4.53
C VAL A 314 -34.13 -17.75 -4.72
N ASP A 315 -34.41 -18.16 -5.94
CA ASP A 315 -35.68 -18.77 -6.33
C ASP A 315 -35.45 -20.20 -6.84
N PHE A 316 -36.11 -21.16 -6.22
CA PHE A 316 -36.09 -22.59 -6.60
C PHE A 316 -37.31 -22.86 -7.48
N ALA A 317 -37.23 -22.43 -8.74
CA ALA A 317 -38.30 -22.65 -9.70
C ALA A 317 -38.31 -24.09 -10.24
N PRO A 318 -39.50 -24.61 -10.65
CA PRO A 318 -39.62 -25.97 -11.20
C PRO A 318 -38.76 -26.22 -12.45
N ASP A 319 -38.42 -25.16 -13.20
CA ASP A 319 -37.62 -25.18 -14.42
C ASP A 319 -36.11 -24.92 -14.18
N GLY A 320 -35.69 -24.66 -12.92
CA GLY A 320 -34.30 -24.49 -12.55
C GLY A 320 -34.07 -23.45 -11.45
N LEU A 321 -32.85 -23.38 -10.96
CA LEU A 321 -32.40 -22.41 -9.96
C LEU A 321 -32.23 -21.03 -10.59
N ARG A 322 -32.77 -20.00 -9.93
CA ARG A 322 -32.55 -18.58 -10.27
C ARG A 322 -31.96 -17.85 -9.08
N VAL A 323 -30.87 -17.12 -9.32
CA VAL A 323 -30.24 -16.27 -8.29
C VAL A 323 -30.08 -14.87 -8.85
N SER A 324 -30.57 -13.88 -8.12
CA SER A 324 -30.32 -12.45 -8.42
C SER A 324 -29.50 -11.83 -7.30
N VAL A 325 -28.44 -11.13 -7.68
CA VAL A 325 -27.55 -10.47 -6.74
C VAL A 325 -27.33 -9.03 -7.16
N ARG A 326 -27.41 -8.12 -6.19
CA ARG A 326 -27.10 -6.70 -6.35
C ARG A 326 -26.01 -6.33 -5.36
N ILE A 327 -24.86 -5.87 -5.85
CA ILE A 327 -23.68 -5.53 -5.06
C ILE A 327 -23.38 -4.04 -5.24
N PRO A 328 -23.34 -3.22 -4.17
CA PRO A 328 -22.88 -1.84 -4.25
C PRO A 328 -21.42 -1.81 -4.74
N LEU A 329 -21.14 -0.97 -5.73
CA LEU A 329 -19.78 -0.72 -6.20
C LEU A 329 -19.22 0.52 -5.52
N PRO A 330 -17.93 0.53 -5.13
CA PRO A 330 -17.30 1.75 -4.63
C PRO A 330 -17.36 2.84 -5.69
N ALA A 331 -17.39 4.11 -5.25
CA ALA A 331 -17.28 5.24 -6.15
C ALA A 331 -15.98 5.05 -6.94
N GLY A 332 -16.07 5.05 -8.28
CA GLY A 332 -14.89 4.97 -9.12
C GLY A 332 -13.95 6.15 -8.83
N PRO A 333 -12.65 6.01 -9.11
CA PRO A 333 -11.78 7.18 -9.10
C PRO A 333 -12.36 8.23 -10.04
N ALA A 334 -12.49 9.46 -9.50
CA ALA A 334 -12.98 10.63 -10.23
C ALA A 334 -12.04 10.96 -11.41
#